data_d341aed6a1a62e7c98d8a43d0879cf70
#
_entry.id   d341aed6a1a62e7c98d8a43d0879cf70
#
_cell.length_a   1.000
_cell.length_b   1.000
_cell.length_c   1.000
_cell.angle_alpha   90.00
_cell.angle_beta   90.00
_cell.angle_gamma   90.00
#
_symmetry.space_group_name_H-M   'P 1'
#
loop_
_entity.id
_entity.type
_entity.pdbx_description
1 polymer ?
#
loop_
_entity_poly.entity_id
_entity_poly.type
_entity_poly.pdbx_seq_one_letter_code
_entity_poly.pdbx_strand_id
1 'polypeptide(L)'
;IRVTRQARLRRAGRAAGAATSPRLATVTETTDAAARAPLAGRTLIKGHGAQNDFLLLVDPEREVDVSAAEVAALCDRRAGIGADGFVRVVRTAALPGAQSFHEAVPEAEWFMDYYNADGSVAEMCGNASRLFAAVLNEEGLVSIADGESITIGTRGGARTLTRAGELWTVDMGPARLIRPEGAVADLDAEGWDTTVVVPGLEGERAALSVAMPNPHTVVALATEAELESALFAGLTDSDAPDYDPRPPSGTNLELVVPLADEPDDEGGAPVGRARMRVLERGVGETRSCGTGCCAVAVALHEWSGEDAPEDYLIDTPGGRVGVHVGADPWAPGATVLLTGPAQIVARLVLPP
;
A
#
# COMPACT_ATOMS: atom_id res chain seq x y z
N ILE A 1 -64.74 8.48 29.71
CA ILE A 1 -66.05 8.21 29.07
C ILE A 1 -65.89 6.89 28.31
N ARG A 2 -66.65 5.87 28.83
CA ARG A 2 -66.82 4.54 28.22
C ARG A 2 -67.66 4.64 26.97
N VAL A 3 -67.34 3.89 25.92
CA VAL A 3 -68.33 3.18 25.09
C VAL A 3 -67.73 1.88 24.53
N THR A 4 -68.34 0.80 25.01
CA THR A 4 -68.26 -0.58 24.48
C THR A 4 -69.10 -0.71 23.21
N ARG A 5 -68.58 -1.47 22.18
CA ARG A 5 -69.42 -2.21 21.24
C ARG A 5 -68.75 -3.53 20.87
N GLN A 6 -69.42 -4.60 21.33
CA GLN A 6 -69.28 -5.97 20.82
C GLN A 6 -69.82 -6.06 19.39
N ALA A 7 -69.08 -6.80 18.54
CA ALA A 7 -69.66 -7.33 17.31
C ALA A 7 -69.16 -8.78 17.09
N ARG A 8 -70.09 -9.60 16.84
CA ARG A 8 -70.21 -11.06 16.81
C ARG A 8 -69.27 -11.74 15.84
N LEU A 9 -68.68 -12.84 16.36
CA LEU A 9 -68.07 -13.92 15.57
C LEU A 9 -69.06 -14.57 14.60
N ARG A 10 -68.75 -14.63 13.29
CA ARG A 10 -69.28 -15.62 12.36
C ARG A 10 -68.18 -16.63 12.04
N ARG A 11 -68.43 -17.86 12.41
CA ARG A 11 -67.66 -19.05 11.94
C ARG A 11 -67.88 -19.23 10.45
N ALA A 12 -66.83 -19.32 9.65
CA ALA A 12 -66.82 -19.88 8.34
C ALA A 12 -65.72 -20.93 8.26
N GLY A 13 -66.01 -22.01 7.57
CA GLY A 13 -65.41 -23.33 7.72
C GLY A 13 -63.95 -23.46 7.30
N ARG A 14 -63.35 -24.46 7.89
CA ARG A 14 -62.05 -25.02 7.56
C ARG A 14 -62.03 -25.55 6.14
N ALA A 15 -61.13 -25.02 5.34
CA ALA A 15 -60.51 -25.75 4.24
C ALA A 15 -59.04 -26.00 4.63
N ALA A 16 -58.65 -27.26 4.81
CA ALA A 16 -57.32 -27.67 5.07
C ALA A 16 -56.51 -27.53 3.78
N GLY A 17 -55.80 -26.40 3.63
CA GLY A 17 -54.75 -26.23 2.66
C GLY A 17 -53.45 -26.70 3.30
N ALA A 18 -52.83 -27.75 2.70
CA ALA A 18 -51.49 -28.22 3.10
C ALA A 18 -50.51 -27.05 2.93
N ALA A 19 -49.93 -26.63 4.06
CA ALA A 19 -48.77 -25.71 4.04
C ALA A 19 -47.57 -26.46 3.45
N THR A 20 -47.29 -26.23 2.17
CA THR A 20 -45.99 -26.57 1.59
C THR A 20 -44.95 -25.65 2.23
N SER A 21 -44.10 -26.25 3.09
CA SER A 21 -42.87 -25.62 3.55
C SER A 21 -42.11 -25.09 2.34
N PRO A 22 -41.59 -23.85 2.39
CA PRO A 22 -40.72 -23.36 1.31
C PRO A 22 -39.53 -24.32 1.27
N ARG A 23 -39.35 -25.02 0.16
CA ARG A 23 -38.09 -25.73 -0.12
C ARG A 23 -37.01 -24.65 -0.09
N LEU A 24 -36.05 -24.76 0.84
CA LEU A 24 -34.79 -24.06 0.67
C LEU A 24 -34.30 -24.38 -0.73
N ALA A 25 -34.30 -23.37 -1.59
CA ALA A 25 -33.57 -23.45 -2.85
C ALA A 25 -32.15 -23.85 -2.47
N THR A 26 -31.64 -24.88 -3.12
CA THR A 26 -30.26 -25.30 -2.95
C THR A 26 -29.42 -24.05 -3.21
N VAL A 27 -28.82 -23.50 -2.16
CA VAL A 27 -27.80 -22.47 -2.31
C VAL A 27 -26.67 -23.19 -3.03
N THR A 28 -26.57 -22.95 -4.32
CA THR A 28 -25.44 -23.44 -5.08
C THR A 28 -24.22 -22.72 -4.54
N GLU A 29 -23.40 -23.45 -3.78
CA GLU A 29 -22.01 -23.09 -3.56
C GLU A 29 -21.32 -23.12 -4.93
N THR A 30 -21.43 -22.03 -5.67
CA THR A 30 -20.78 -21.90 -6.96
C THR A 30 -20.00 -20.60 -6.96
N THR A 31 -18.74 -20.77 -7.07
CA THR A 31 -17.66 -19.99 -7.66
C THR A 31 -16.36 -19.99 -6.88
N ASP A 32 -16.39 -20.09 -5.56
CA ASP A 32 -15.18 -19.92 -4.73
C ASP A 32 -14.26 -21.16 -4.71
N ALA A 33 -14.80 -22.37 -4.76
CA ALA A 33 -14.01 -23.61 -4.68
C ALA A 33 -13.21 -23.88 -5.98
N ALA A 34 -13.78 -23.55 -7.14
CA ALA A 34 -13.10 -23.73 -8.42
C ALA A 34 -11.94 -22.75 -8.61
N ALA A 35 -12.06 -21.53 -8.06
CA ALA A 35 -11.03 -20.52 -8.11
C ALA A 35 -9.84 -20.82 -7.17
N ARG A 36 -9.99 -21.74 -6.20
CA ARG A 36 -8.93 -22.10 -5.24
C ARG A 36 -8.23 -23.43 -5.57
N ALA A 37 -8.72 -24.18 -6.54
CA ALA A 37 -8.22 -25.52 -6.86
C ALA A 37 -6.70 -25.59 -7.14
N PRO A 38 -6.06 -24.66 -7.86
CA PRO A 38 -4.63 -24.70 -8.11
C PRO A 38 -3.78 -24.50 -6.84
N LEU A 39 -4.33 -23.81 -5.84
CA LEU A 39 -3.65 -23.50 -4.58
C LEU A 39 -4.01 -24.46 -3.45
N ALA A 40 -4.88 -25.44 -3.69
CA ALA A 40 -5.30 -26.42 -2.70
C ALA A 40 -4.11 -27.16 -2.08
N GLY A 41 -4.05 -27.22 -0.76
CA GLY A 41 -2.95 -27.82 -0.01
C GLY A 41 -1.65 -27.01 0.02
N ARG A 42 -1.58 -25.88 -0.67
CA ARG A 42 -0.41 -24.97 -0.60
C ARG A 42 -0.45 -24.14 0.66
N THR A 43 0.73 -23.80 1.15
CA THR A 43 0.88 -22.87 2.28
C THR A 43 1.00 -21.44 1.76
N LEU A 44 0.15 -20.57 2.27
CA LEU A 44 0.28 -19.11 2.12
C LEU A 44 0.83 -18.51 3.39
N ILE A 45 1.68 -17.51 3.25
CA ILE A 45 2.22 -16.71 4.34
C ILE A 45 1.46 -15.39 4.37
N LYS A 46 0.84 -15.06 5.51
CA LYS A 46 0.25 -13.75 5.75
C LYS A 46 1.23 -12.88 6.51
N GLY A 47 1.49 -11.67 6.02
CA GLY A 47 2.36 -10.73 6.69
C GLY A 47 2.10 -9.29 6.26
N HIS A 48 2.84 -8.34 6.83
CA HIS A 48 2.70 -6.92 6.50
C HIS A 48 4.00 -6.15 6.72
N GLY A 49 4.12 -5.02 5.99
CA GLY A 49 5.03 -3.93 6.30
C GLY A 49 4.21 -2.70 6.72
N ALA A 50 4.34 -2.25 7.98
CA ALA A 50 3.57 -1.12 8.52
C ALA A 50 2.05 -1.25 8.27
N GLN A 51 1.47 -2.44 8.53
CA GLN A 51 0.06 -2.82 8.37
C GLN A 51 -0.51 -2.73 6.92
N ASN A 52 0.31 -2.52 5.93
CA ASN A 52 -0.01 -2.82 4.55
C ASN A 52 0.28 -4.31 4.34
N ASP A 53 -0.76 -5.12 4.13
CA ASP A 53 -0.72 -6.56 4.35
C ASP A 53 -0.83 -7.39 3.07
N PHE A 54 -0.09 -8.50 3.03
CA PHE A 54 0.05 -9.33 1.84
C PHE A 54 -0.12 -10.81 2.14
N LEU A 55 -0.53 -11.55 1.12
CA LEU A 55 -0.43 -13.01 1.06
C LEU A 55 0.76 -13.38 0.18
N LEU A 56 1.66 -14.21 0.68
CA LEU A 56 2.81 -14.67 -0.08
C LEU A 56 2.71 -16.17 -0.35
N LEU A 57 2.99 -16.57 -1.58
CA LEU A 57 3.16 -17.94 -2.01
C LEU A 57 4.62 -18.20 -2.34
N VAL A 58 5.28 -19.08 -1.62
CA VAL A 58 6.63 -19.55 -1.98
C VAL A 58 6.49 -20.61 -3.07
N ASP A 59 6.87 -20.24 -4.28
CA ASP A 59 6.75 -21.06 -5.50
C ASP A 59 7.97 -20.83 -6.42
N PRO A 60 9.16 -21.31 -5.98
CA PRO A 60 10.43 -20.97 -6.66
C PRO A 60 10.46 -21.33 -8.14
N GLU A 61 9.88 -22.45 -8.51
CA GLU A 61 9.90 -22.98 -9.88
C GLU A 61 8.61 -22.64 -10.68
N ARG A 62 7.73 -21.82 -10.10
CA ARG A 62 6.45 -21.44 -10.71
C ARG A 62 5.60 -22.66 -11.10
N GLU A 63 5.47 -23.60 -10.18
CA GLU A 63 4.67 -24.83 -10.37
C GLU A 63 3.16 -24.56 -10.40
N VAL A 64 2.72 -23.46 -9.78
CA VAL A 64 1.30 -23.11 -9.66
C VAL A 64 0.98 -21.94 -10.60
N ASP A 65 -0.04 -22.10 -11.42
CA ASP A 65 -0.58 -20.99 -12.18
C ASP A 65 -1.68 -20.29 -11.35
N VAL A 66 -1.49 -19.00 -11.04
CA VAL A 66 -2.41 -18.20 -10.24
C VAL A 66 -3.01 -17.11 -11.12
N SER A 67 -4.31 -17.13 -11.29
CA SER A 67 -5.06 -16.15 -12.08
C SER A 67 -5.40 -14.90 -11.28
N ALA A 68 -5.68 -13.79 -11.98
CA ALA A 68 -6.15 -12.56 -11.36
C ALA A 68 -7.42 -12.76 -10.51
N ALA A 69 -8.33 -13.63 -10.95
CA ALA A 69 -9.56 -13.93 -10.23
C ALA A 69 -9.29 -14.68 -8.89
N GLU A 70 -8.29 -15.59 -8.88
CA GLU A 70 -7.88 -16.28 -7.66
C GLU A 70 -7.22 -15.32 -6.67
N VAL A 71 -6.37 -14.42 -7.16
CA VAL A 71 -5.79 -13.36 -6.32
C VAL A 71 -6.89 -12.50 -5.70
N ALA A 72 -7.85 -12.04 -6.50
CA ALA A 72 -8.96 -11.23 -6.01
C ALA A 72 -9.83 -11.97 -4.97
N ALA A 73 -10.09 -13.26 -5.20
CA ALA A 73 -10.84 -14.09 -4.25
C ALA A 73 -10.09 -14.32 -2.93
N LEU A 74 -8.76 -14.51 -2.99
CA LEU A 74 -7.93 -14.66 -1.78
C LEU A 74 -7.82 -13.35 -0.99
N CYS A 75 -7.70 -12.23 -1.70
CA CYS A 75 -7.52 -10.90 -1.11
C CYS A 75 -8.83 -10.29 -0.59
N ASP A 76 -10.00 -10.84 -0.93
CA ASP A 76 -11.27 -10.36 -0.37
C ASP A 76 -11.27 -10.51 1.16
N ARG A 77 -11.51 -9.39 1.88
CA ARG A 77 -11.43 -9.35 3.34
C ARG A 77 -12.63 -10.00 4.06
N ARG A 78 -13.68 -10.41 3.33
CA ARG A 78 -14.90 -11.02 3.88
C ARG A 78 -15.08 -12.47 3.41
N ALA A 79 -14.90 -12.71 2.12
CA ALA A 79 -15.07 -14.04 1.52
C ALA A 79 -13.74 -14.81 1.41
N GLY A 80 -12.59 -14.10 1.35
CA GLY A 80 -11.25 -14.65 1.27
C GLY A 80 -10.50 -14.66 2.60
N ILE A 81 -9.17 -14.64 2.50
CA ILE A 81 -8.25 -14.46 3.63
C ILE A 81 -8.14 -12.95 3.96
N GLY A 82 -8.23 -12.12 2.94
CA GLY A 82 -8.10 -10.68 3.03
C GLY A 82 -6.64 -10.21 3.00
N ALA A 83 -6.33 -9.33 2.05
CA ALA A 83 -5.03 -8.66 1.94
C ALA A 83 -5.12 -7.46 1.00
N ASP A 84 -4.13 -6.57 1.06
CA ASP A 84 -3.96 -5.48 0.10
C ASP A 84 -3.30 -5.96 -1.20
N GLY A 85 -2.70 -7.15 -1.19
CA GLY A 85 -2.12 -7.75 -2.37
C GLY A 85 -1.59 -9.17 -2.17
N PHE A 86 -1.16 -9.75 -3.27
CA PHE A 86 -0.61 -11.09 -3.35
C PHE A 86 0.79 -11.04 -3.96
N VAL A 87 1.73 -11.80 -3.40
CA VAL A 87 3.10 -11.89 -3.88
C VAL A 87 3.49 -13.35 -4.08
N ARG A 88 3.93 -13.71 -5.27
CA ARG A 88 4.64 -14.97 -5.49
C ARG A 88 6.12 -14.74 -5.26
N VAL A 89 6.74 -15.58 -4.45
CA VAL A 89 8.18 -15.67 -4.25
C VAL A 89 8.70 -16.70 -5.25
N VAL A 90 9.31 -16.22 -6.34
CA VAL A 90 9.70 -17.05 -7.49
C VAL A 90 11.16 -16.77 -7.88
N ARG A 91 11.86 -17.78 -8.43
CA ARG A 91 13.18 -17.52 -9.05
C ARG A 91 13.01 -16.71 -10.32
N THR A 92 13.88 -15.72 -10.52
CA THR A 92 13.84 -14.87 -11.72
C THR A 92 13.90 -15.69 -12.99
N ALA A 93 14.73 -16.74 -13.02
CA ALA A 93 14.88 -17.65 -14.16
C ALA A 93 13.60 -18.47 -14.49
N ALA A 94 12.73 -18.72 -13.50
CA ALA A 94 11.49 -19.46 -13.67
C ALA A 94 10.30 -18.58 -14.12
N LEU A 95 10.44 -17.24 -14.06
CA LEU A 95 9.37 -16.33 -14.43
C LEU A 95 9.36 -16.07 -15.95
N PRO A 96 8.27 -16.40 -16.67
CA PRO A 96 8.15 -16.09 -18.10
C PRO A 96 8.28 -14.59 -18.36
N GLY A 97 9.12 -14.24 -19.34
CA GLY A 97 9.38 -12.85 -19.73
C GLY A 97 10.44 -12.13 -18.89
N ALA A 98 11.00 -12.75 -17.84
CA ALA A 98 12.05 -12.16 -17.02
C ALA A 98 13.48 -12.53 -17.48
N GLN A 99 13.66 -13.25 -18.60
CA GLN A 99 14.95 -13.73 -19.04
C GLN A 99 15.95 -12.58 -19.32
N SER A 100 15.53 -11.56 -20.06
CA SER A 100 16.38 -10.39 -20.34
C SER A 100 16.72 -9.60 -19.09
N PHE A 101 15.80 -9.55 -18.11
CA PHE A 101 16.07 -8.95 -16.81
C PHE A 101 17.11 -9.78 -16.03
N HIS A 102 16.97 -11.11 -16.01
CA HIS A 102 17.90 -12.00 -15.33
C HIS A 102 19.31 -11.95 -15.95
N GLU A 103 19.40 -11.83 -17.28
CA GLU A 103 20.69 -11.64 -17.97
C GLU A 103 21.35 -10.31 -17.61
N ALA A 104 20.56 -9.25 -17.44
CA ALA A 104 21.04 -7.91 -17.10
C ALA A 104 21.40 -7.74 -15.61
N VAL A 105 20.70 -8.46 -14.72
CA VAL A 105 20.85 -8.38 -13.25
C VAL A 105 20.92 -9.80 -12.68
N PRO A 106 22.01 -10.55 -12.93
CA PRO A 106 22.12 -11.95 -12.53
C PRO A 106 22.11 -12.16 -11.00
N GLU A 107 22.50 -11.15 -10.21
CA GLU A 107 22.44 -11.17 -8.76
C GLU A 107 21.00 -11.15 -8.21
N ALA A 108 20.01 -10.71 -9.00
CA ALA A 108 18.59 -10.78 -8.64
C ALA A 108 18.04 -12.19 -8.91
N GLU A 109 18.51 -13.17 -8.14
CA GLU A 109 18.06 -14.56 -8.23
C GLU A 109 16.55 -14.73 -7.96
N TRP A 110 16.01 -13.90 -7.07
CA TRP A 110 14.61 -13.93 -6.63
C TRP A 110 13.83 -12.78 -7.21
N PHE A 111 12.58 -13.05 -7.63
CA PHE A 111 11.68 -12.08 -8.22
C PHE A 111 10.39 -11.95 -7.38
N MET A 112 10.04 -10.73 -7.04
CA MET A 112 8.79 -10.38 -6.40
C MET A 112 7.68 -10.23 -7.44
N ASP A 113 6.97 -11.32 -7.73
CA ASP A 113 5.85 -11.35 -8.67
C ASP A 113 4.59 -10.86 -7.96
N TYR A 114 4.36 -9.53 -8.01
CA TYR A 114 3.39 -8.82 -7.18
C TYR A 114 2.10 -8.48 -7.93
N TYR A 115 0.97 -8.67 -7.24
CA TYR A 115 -0.38 -8.38 -7.69
C TYR A 115 -1.13 -7.57 -6.64
N ASN A 116 -1.90 -6.56 -7.08
CA ASN A 116 -2.85 -5.85 -6.22
C ASN A 116 -3.99 -6.77 -5.77
N ALA A 117 -4.79 -6.33 -4.80
CA ALA A 117 -5.92 -7.11 -4.28
C ALA A 117 -6.99 -7.48 -5.33
N ASP A 118 -7.12 -6.71 -6.39
CA ASP A 118 -8.04 -6.98 -7.52
C ASP A 118 -7.48 -7.96 -8.57
N GLY A 119 -6.26 -8.46 -8.34
CA GLY A 119 -5.54 -9.35 -9.25
C GLY A 119 -4.81 -8.64 -10.39
N SER A 120 -4.85 -7.33 -10.48
CA SER A 120 -4.06 -6.56 -11.44
C SER A 120 -2.57 -6.66 -11.10
N VAL A 121 -1.75 -6.71 -12.15
CA VAL A 121 -0.29 -6.76 -11.99
C VAL A 121 0.21 -5.41 -11.51
N ALA A 122 1.12 -5.41 -10.54
CA ALA A 122 1.75 -4.23 -10.01
C ALA A 122 3.26 -4.25 -10.21
N GLU A 123 3.88 -3.07 -10.31
CA GLU A 123 5.30 -2.94 -10.63
C GLU A 123 6.18 -3.21 -9.40
N MET A 124 5.92 -2.52 -8.27
CA MET A 124 6.71 -2.61 -7.05
C MET A 124 5.92 -2.02 -5.87
N CYS A 125 6.23 -2.49 -4.66
CA CYS A 125 5.73 -1.95 -3.40
C CYS A 125 6.81 -2.10 -2.33
N GLY A 126 7.22 -0.99 -1.70
CA GLY A 126 8.26 -1.00 -0.66
C GLY A 126 7.88 -1.83 0.57
N ASN A 127 6.61 -1.82 0.99
CA ASN A 127 6.11 -2.63 2.10
C ASN A 127 6.16 -4.13 1.76
N ALA A 128 5.73 -4.50 0.55
CA ALA A 128 5.79 -5.87 0.06
C ALA A 128 7.24 -6.36 -0.10
N SER A 129 8.14 -5.49 -0.58
CA SER A 129 9.56 -5.84 -0.76
C SER A 129 10.25 -6.18 0.56
N ARG A 130 9.98 -5.41 1.64
CA ARG A 130 10.51 -5.72 2.97
C ARG A 130 10.00 -7.06 3.48
N LEU A 131 8.70 -7.31 3.36
CA LEU A 131 8.11 -8.59 3.76
C LEU A 131 8.65 -9.74 2.89
N PHE A 132 8.87 -9.53 1.60
CA PHE A 132 9.47 -10.50 0.70
C PHE A 132 10.88 -10.92 1.16
N ALA A 133 11.74 -9.96 1.48
CA ALA A 133 13.09 -10.25 1.99
C ALA A 133 13.05 -10.98 3.35
N ALA A 134 12.14 -10.57 4.24
CA ALA A 134 11.94 -11.26 5.51
C ALA A 134 11.51 -12.72 5.31
N VAL A 135 10.60 -12.98 4.35
CA VAL A 135 10.16 -14.34 4.02
C VAL A 135 11.30 -15.16 3.41
N LEU A 136 12.09 -14.60 2.50
CA LEU A 136 13.28 -15.30 1.96
C LEU A 136 14.22 -15.76 3.06
N ASN A 137 14.47 -14.90 4.04
CA ASN A 137 15.35 -15.19 5.15
C ASN A 137 14.74 -16.19 6.15
N GLU A 138 13.47 -16.03 6.54
CA GLU A 138 12.82 -16.90 7.51
C GLU A 138 12.47 -18.29 6.98
N GLU A 139 12.16 -18.41 5.68
CA GLU A 139 11.93 -19.71 5.05
C GLU A 139 13.25 -20.43 4.69
N GLY A 140 14.41 -19.82 5.00
CA GLY A 140 15.73 -20.39 4.74
C GLY A 140 16.08 -20.48 3.24
N LEU A 141 15.41 -19.71 2.40
CA LEU A 141 15.69 -19.64 0.96
C LEU A 141 16.98 -18.87 0.67
N VAL A 142 17.25 -17.86 1.49
CA VAL A 142 18.49 -17.08 1.49
C VAL A 142 18.86 -16.80 2.97
N SER A 143 20.14 -16.82 3.29
CA SER A 143 20.61 -16.37 4.61
C SER A 143 21.10 -14.94 4.49
N ILE A 144 20.47 -14.00 5.20
CA ILE A 144 20.79 -12.58 5.17
C ILE A 144 21.10 -12.15 6.59
N ALA A 145 22.38 -11.94 6.90
CA ALA A 145 22.80 -11.47 8.22
C ALA A 145 22.49 -9.98 8.41
N ASP A 146 22.57 -9.51 9.64
CA ASP A 146 22.42 -8.09 9.94
C ASP A 146 23.49 -7.27 9.22
N GLY A 147 23.09 -6.18 8.56
CA GLY A 147 23.92 -5.35 7.69
C GLY A 147 24.15 -5.92 6.28
N GLU A 148 23.74 -7.15 5.98
CA GLU A 148 23.84 -7.70 4.63
C GLU A 148 22.65 -7.30 3.76
N SER A 149 22.90 -7.30 2.44
CA SER A 149 21.93 -6.90 1.43
C SER A 149 21.64 -8.02 0.45
N ILE A 150 20.42 -7.99 -0.10
CA ILE A 150 20.00 -8.83 -1.21
C ILE A 150 19.43 -7.96 -2.33
N THR A 151 19.74 -8.29 -3.58
CA THR A 151 19.07 -7.72 -4.75
C THR A 151 17.96 -8.64 -5.21
N ILE A 152 16.77 -8.11 -5.39
CA ILE A 152 15.60 -8.80 -5.90
C ILE A 152 15.12 -8.18 -7.20
N GLY A 153 14.51 -9.00 -8.06
CA GLY A 153 13.80 -8.52 -9.23
C GLY A 153 12.39 -8.06 -8.89
N THR A 154 11.94 -7.00 -9.52
CA THR A 154 10.54 -6.55 -9.55
C THR A 154 10.21 -6.06 -10.95
N ARG A 155 8.91 -5.87 -11.28
CA ARG A 155 8.53 -5.25 -12.56
C ARG A 155 8.95 -3.78 -12.67
N GLY A 156 9.17 -3.10 -11.54
CA GLY A 156 9.75 -1.77 -11.46
C GLY A 156 11.29 -1.75 -11.50
N GLY A 157 11.93 -2.88 -11.86
CA GLY A 157 13.39 -3.03 -11.89
C GLY A 157 13.96 -3.72 -10.66
N ALA A 158 15.27 -3.79 -10.57
CA ALA A 158 15.97 -4.33 -9.42
C ALA A 158 15.76 -3.45 -8.18
N ARG A 159 15.70 -4.09 -7.01
CA ARG A 159 15.68 -3.40 -5.71
C ARG A 159 16.65 -4.08 -4.77
N THR A 160 17.43 -3.27 -4.08
CA THR A 160 18.33 -3.73 -3.03
C THR A 160 17.64 -3.58 -1.68
N LEU A 161 17.69 -4.64 -0.89
CA LEU A 161 17.17 -4.65 0.48
C LEU A 161 18.29 -4.99 1.44
N THR A 162 18.44 -4.21 2.50
CA THR A 162 19.45 -4.41 3.55
C THR A 162 18.74 -4.74 4.84
N ARG A 163 19.20 -5.78 5.52
CA ARG A 163 18.72 -6.10 6.87
C ARG A 163 19.34 -5.15 7.88
N ALA A 164 18.51 -4.57 8.75
CA ALA A 164 18.92 -3.68 9.84
C ALA A 164 18.25 -4.14 11.14
N GLY A 165 18.86 -5.13 11.81
CA GLY A 165 18.28 -5.80 12.97
C GLY A 165 16.95 -6.48 12.64
N GLU A 166 15.88 -6.00 13.26
CA GLU A 166 14.49 -6.44 13.01
C GLU A 166 13.82 -5.66 11.85
N LEU A 167 14.50 -4.66 11.28
CA LEU A 167 14.00 -3.83 10.20
C LEU A 167 14.64 -4.21 8.87
N TRP A 168 14.03 -3.72 7.80
CA TRP A 168 14.53 -3.85 6.43
C TRP A 168 14.54 -2.49 5.76
N THR A 169 15.65 -2.16 5.12
CA THR A 169 15.81 -0.97 4.30
C THR A 169 15.71 -1.33 2.83
N VAL A 170 14.87 -0.62 2.09
CA VAL A 170 14.69 -0.80 0.64
C VAL A 170 15.23 0.42 -0.09
N ASP A 171 16.03 0.20 -1.11
CA ASP A 171 16.35 1.22 -2.10
C ASP A 171 15.12 1.46 -3.00
N MET A 172 14.47 2.61 -2.81
CA MET A 172 13.25 2.98 -3.54
C MET A 172 13.56 3.63 -4.90
N GLY A 173 14.83 3.91 -5.16
CA GLY A 173 15.28 4.63 -6.35
C GLY A 173 15.20 6.14 -6.20
N PRO A 174 15.45 6.90 -7.30
CA PRO A 174 15.49 8.34 -7.26
C PRO A 174 14.11 8.97 -7.14
N ALA A 175 14.03 10.05 -6.38
CA ALA A 175 12.90 10.98 -6.43
C ALA A 175 12.98 11.86 -7.66
N ARG A 176 11.84 12.40 -8.11
CA ARG A 176 11.77 13.41 -9.17
C ARG A 176 10.66 14.41 -8.85
N LEU A 177 10.94 15.67 -9.05
CA LEU A 177 9.89 16.68 -9.08
C LEU A 177 9.10 16.52 -10.38
N ILE A 178 7.78 16.45 -10.27
CA ILE A 178 6.87 16.52 -11.40
C ILE A 178 6.47 17.98 -11.54
N ARG A 179 6.76 18.57 -12.71
CA ARG A 179 6.23 19.89 -13.04
C ARG A 179 4.99 19.73 -13.91
N PRO A 180 3.78 19.85 -13.35
CA PRO A 180 2.55 19.72 -14.14
C PRO A 180 2.51 20.77 -15.26
N GLU A 181 1.98 20.39 -16.42
CA GLU A 181 1.69 21.38 -17.46
C GLU A 181 0.59 22.33 -16.96
N GLY A 182 0.88 23.64 -16.97
CA GLY A 182 -0.01 24.65 -16.41
C GLY A 182 0.15 24.86 -14.91
N ALA A 183 1.30 24.48 -14.32
CA ALA A 183 1.59 24.76 -12.92
C ALA A 183 1.26 26.21 -12.53
N VAL A 184 0.55 26.36 -11.41
CA VAL A 184 0.00 27.67 -10.96
C VAL A 184 1.03 28.50 -10.19
N ALA A 185 2.17 27.89 -9.81
CA ALA A 185 3.23 28.53 -9.05
C ALA A 185 4.62 28.23 -9.62
N ASP A 186 5.56 29.09 -9.29
CA ASP A 186 6.98 28.87 -9.56
C ASP A 186 7.55 28.05 -8.39
N LEU A 187 7.82 26.76 -8.64
CA LEU A 187 8.37 25.85 -7.65
C LEU A 187 9.68 26.38 -7.04
N ASP A 188 10.57 26.94 -7.87
CA ASP A 188 11.88 27.43 -7.42
C ASP A 188 11.75 28.68 -6.51
N ALA A 189 10.64 29.43 -6.64
CA ALA A 189 10.38 30.64 -5.84
C ALA A 189 9.44 30.38 -4.65
N GLU A 190 8.47 29.46 -4.79
CA GLU A 190 7.36 29.31 -3.85
C GLU A 190 7.32 27.94 -3.13
N GLY A 191 8.08 26.96 -3.62
CA GLY A 191 8.17 25.63 -3.03
C GLY A 191 6.94 24.73 -3.24
N TRP A 192 6.04 25.09 -4.17
CA TRP A 192 4.85 24.33 -4.54
C TRP A 192 4.51 24.52 -6.03
N ASP A 193 3.76 23.60 -6.62
CA ASP A 193 3.48 23.57 -8.06
C ASP A 193 2.01 23.32 -8.41
N THR A 194 1.20 22.95 -7.44
CA THR A 194 -0.23 22.67 -7.62
C THR A 194 -1.01 23.09 -6.38
N THR A 195 -2.32 23.24 -6.52
CA THR A 195 -3.24 23.37 -5.39
C THR A 195 -4.20 22.19 -5.34
N VAL A 196 -4.74 21.93 -4.17
CA VAL A 196 -5.74 20.88 -3.98
C VAL A 196 -6.80 21.30 -2.98
N VAL A 197 -8.07 21.08 -3.33
CA VAL A 197 -9.20 21.15 -2.40
C VAL A 197 -9.43 19.76 -1.84
N VAL A 198 -9.23 19.61 -0.53
CA VAL A 198 -9.34 18.31 0.15
C VAL A 198 -10.66 18.29 0.92
N PRO A 199 -11.51 17.26 0.72
CA PRO A 199 -12.74 17.09 1.49
C PRO A 199 -12.47 17.09 3.01
N GLY A 200 -13.25 17.89 3.75
CA GLY A 200 -13.08 18.05 5.20
C GLY A 200 -12.10 19.14 5.62
N LEU A 201 -11.33 19.73 4.69
CA LEU A 201 -10.48 20.88 4.94
C LEU A 201 -11.06 22.16 4.34
N GLU A 202 -10.84 23.29 4.97
CA GLU A 202 -11.29 24.60 4.45
C GLU A 202 -10.29 25.17 3.44
N GLY A 203 -10.80 25.56 2.25
CA GLY A 203 -10.03 26.25 1.21
C GLY A 203 -9.07 25.35 0.43
N GLU A 204 -8.36 25.98 -0.49
CA GLU A 204 -7.31 25.34 -1.28
C GLU A 204 -6.03 25.21 -0.45
N ARG A 205 -5.26 24.19 -0.75
CA ARG A 205 -3.96 23.92 -0.11
C ARG A 205 -2.88 23.86 -1.18
N ALA A 206 -1.78 24.56 -0.95
CA ALA A 206 -0.58 24.44 -1.75
C ALA A 206 0.00 23.02 -1.61
N ALA A 207 0.49 22.47 -2.69
CA ALA A 207 1.00 21.10 -2.74
C ALA A 207 2.22 20.97 -3.65
N LEU A 208 3.04 19.98 -3.38
CA LEU A 208 4.22 19.62 -4.15
C LEU A 208 4.01 18.28 -4.84
N SER A 209 4.28 18.22 -6.16
CA SER A 209 4.17 17.02 -6.97
C SER A 209 5.51 16.29 -7.03
N VAL A 210 5.57 15.08 -6.45
CA VAL A 210 6.76 14.24 -6.36
C VAL A 210 6.51 12.88 -7.01
N ALA A 211 7.45 12.36 -7.80
CA ALA A 211 7.42 10.99 -8.30
C ALA A 211 8.39 10.07 -7.55
N MET A 212 7.89 8.87 -7.13
CA MET A 212 8.62 7.84 -6.36
C MET A 212 8.33 6.38 -6.81
N PRO A 213 8.51 5.91 -8.01
CA PRO A 213 8.36 6.49 -9.35
C PRO A 213 6.92 6.86 -9.72
N ASN A 214 5.91 6.36 -8.96
CA ASN A 214 4.51 6.74 -9.13
C ASN A 214 4.27 8.18 -8.63
N PRO A 215 3.23 8.86 -9.15
CA PRO A 215 2.97 10.25 -8.80
C PRO A 215 2.36 10.39 -7.40
N HIS A 216 2.84 11.39 -6.67
CA HIS A 216 2.38 11.81 -5.35
C HIS A 216 2.13 13.32 -5.34
N THR A 217 1.12 13.75 -4.61
CA THR A 217 0.83 15.15 -4.31
C THR A 217 0.87 15.31 -2.80
N VAL A 218 1.85 16.08 -2.30
CA VAL A 218 2.10 16.25 -0.86
C VAL A 218 1.59 17.59 -0.40
N VAL A 219 0.78 17.61 0.65
CA VAL A 219 0.21 18.81 1.28
C VAL A 219 0.67 18.88 2.73
N ALA A 220 1.37 19.97 3.08
CA ALA A 220 1.69 20.25 4.48
C ALA A 220 0.49 20.91 5.19
N LEU A 221 0.15 20.38 6.36
CA LEU A 221 -0.89 20.89 7.24
C LEU A 221 -0.25 21.49 8.51
N ALA A 222 -0.92 22.46 9.10
CA ALA A 222 -0.40 23.14 10.29
C ALA A 222 -0.60 22.32 11.59
N THR A 223 -1.62 21.47 11.65
CA THR A 223 -2.01 20.77 12.88
C THR A 223 -2.49 19.36 12.62
N GLU A 224 -2.33 18.50 13.63
CA GLU A 224 -2.91 17.15 13.63
C GLU A 224 -4.46 17.19 13.58
N ALA A 225 -5.09 18.25 14.12
CA ALA A 225 -6.55 18.41 14.06
C ALA A 225 -7.03 18.60 12.60
N GLU A 226 -6.29 19.31 11.77
CA GLU A 226 -6.58 19.40 10.33
C GLU A 226 -6.40 18.01 9.67
N LEU A 227 -5.32 17.31 9.98
CA LEU A 227 -5.08 15.96 9.45
C LEU A 227 -6.23 14.99 9.76
N GLU A 228 -6.74 15.02 10.97
CA GLU A 228 -7.87 14.17 11.40
C GLU A 228 -9.21 14.61 10.78
N SER A 229 -9.38 15.88 10.43
CA SER A 229 -10.61 16.39 9.82
C SER A 229 -10.76 16.06 8.33
N ALA A 230 -9.67 15.69 7.66
CA ALA A 230 -9.71 15.29 6.26
C ALA A 230 -10.56 14.02 6.06
N LEU A 231 -11.50 14.09 5.12
CA LEU A 231 -12.43 13.00 4.80
C LEU A 231 -11.89 12.19 3.63
N PHE A 232 -11.36 10.99 3.92
CA PHE A 232 -10.84 10.06 2.92
C PHE A 232 -11.72 8.81 2.75
N ALA A 233 -12.55 8.51 3.75
CA ALA A 233 -13.41 7.33 3.73
C ALA A 233 -14.73 7.59 2.99
N GLY A 234 -15.12 6.65 2.12
CA GLY A 234 -16.43 6.66 1.46
C GLY A 234 -16.61 7.76 0.41
N LEU A 235 -15.51 8.33 -0.09
CA LEU A 235 -15.54 9.31 -1.16
C LEU A 235 -16.17 8.74 -2.43
N THR A 236 -17.04 9.54 -3.05
CA THR A 236 -17.53 9.32 -4.41
C THR A 236 -16.71 10.16 -5.39
N ASP A 237 -16.88 9.95 -6.71
CA ASP A 237 -16.21 10.78 -7.72
C ASP A 237 -16.51 12.28 -7.56
N SER A 238 -17.69 12.63 -7.02
CA SER A 238 -18.10 14.03 -6.76
C SER A 238 -17.45 14.63 -5.51
N ASP A 239 -16.95 13.80 -4.61
CA ASP A 239 -16.35 14.20 -3.34
C ASP A 239 -14.83 13.98 -3.36
N ALA A 240 -14.26 13.56 -4.49
CA ALA A 240 -12.82 13.36 -4.65
C ALA A 240 -12.06 14.69 -4.52
N PRO A 241 -10.79 14.66 -4.07
CA PRO A 241 -9.94 15.83 -4.07
C PRO A 241 -9.89 16.48 -5.45
N ASP A 242 -9.98 17.82 -5.50
CA ASP A 242 -9.89 18.58 -6.74
C ASP A 242 -8.56 19.31 -6.83
N TYR A 243 -7.88 19.14 -7.96
CA TYR A 243 -6.50 19.59 -8.18
C TYR A 243 -6.45 20.65 -9.28
N ASP A 244 -5.63 21.67 -9.10
CA ASP A 244 -5.31 22.67 -10.12
C ASP A 244 -3.78 22.89 -10.24
N PRO A 245 -3.15 22.45 -11.36
CA PRO A 245 -3.73 21.66 -12.45
C PRO A 245 -4.00 20.21 -12.05
N ARG A 246 -5.00 19.58 -12.67
CA ARG A 246 -5.34 18.18 -12.42
C ARG A 246 -4.27 17.24 -12.99
N PRO A 247 -3.67 16.33 -12.19
CA PRO A 247 -2.70 15.37 -12.69
C PRO A 247 -3.32 14.44 -13.75
N PRO A 248 -2.75 14.36 -14.97
CA PRO A 248 -3.38 13.67 -16.11
C PRO A 248 -3.60 12.17 -15.89
N SER A 249 -2.75 11.52 -15.09
CA SER A 249 -2.83 10.10 -14.75
C SER A 249 -3.35 9.85 -13.32
N GLY A 250 -3.84 10.90 -12.64
CA GLY A 250 -4.14 10.88 -11.22
C GLY A 250 -2.87 10.82 -10.36
N THR A 251 -3.04 10.92 -9.06
CA THR A 251 -1.95 10.97 -8.08
C THR A 251 -2.39 10.27 -6.79
N ASN A 252 -1.44 9.85 -5.96
CA ASN A 252 -1.70 9.63 -4.54
C ASN A 252 -1.66 10.99 -3.84
N LEU A 253 -2.47 11.17 -2.82
CA LEU A 253 -2.52 12.39 -2.02
C LEU A 253 -2.03 12.09 -0.61
N GLU A 254 -0.95 12.73 -0.23
CA GLU A 254 -0.39 12.68 1.11
C GLU A 254 -0.69 13.98 1.86
N LEU A 255 -1.37 13.88 2.99
CA LEU A 255 -1.52 14.96 3.95
C LEU A 255 -0.51 14.75 5.06
N VAL A 256 0.32 15.74 5.34
CA VAL A 256 1.41 15.63 6.32
C VAL A 256 1.41 16.79 7.30
N VAL A 257 1.63 16.49 8.58
CA VAL A 257 1.92 17.47 9.63
C VAL A 257 3.38 17.30 10.02
N PRO A 258 4.25 18.27 9.74
CA PRO A 258 5.59 18.31 10.31
C PRO A 258 5.53 18.37 11.84
N LEU A 259 6.34 17.57 12.51
CA LEU A 259 6.48 17.56 13.97
C LEU A 259 7.84 18.16 14.34
N ALA A 260 8.06 18.43 15.64
CA ALA A 260 9.37 18.83 16.10
C ALA A 260 10.40 17.73 15.83
N ASP A 261 11.54 18.13 15.28
CA ASP A 261 12.65 17.20 15.04
C ASP A 261 13.13 16.54 16.33
N GLU A 262 13.54 15.29 16.23
CA GLU A 262 14.20 14.61 17.34
C GLU A 262 15.72 14.83 17.26
N PRO A 263 16.40 15.15 18.37
CA PRO A 263 17.85 15.11 18.37
C PRO A 263 18.29 13.65 18.09
N ASP A 264 19.35 13.51 17.32
CA ASP A 264 19.98 12.20 17.19
C ASP A 264 20.60 11.77 18.53
N ASP A 265 20.27 10.59 19.03
CA ASP A 265 20.74 10.04 20.30
C ASP A 265 22.27 9.88 20.35
N GLU A 266 22.93 9.77 19.18
CA GLU A 266 24.38 9.68 19.03
C GLU A 266 25.08 11.02 18.81
N GLY A 267 24.32 12.13 18.82
CA GLY A 267 24.84 13.49 18.65
C GLY A 267 25.12 13.86 17.19
N GLY A 268 24.50 13.18 16.25
CA GLY A 268 24.49 13.48 14.82
C GLY A 268 23.54 14.63 14.45
N ALA A 269 23.20 14.70 13.18
CA ALA A 269 22.21 15.67 12.67
C ALA A 269 20.81 15.34 13.20
N PRO A 270 19.94 16.33 13.39
CA PRO A 270 18.57 16.10 13.84
C PRO A 270 17.81 15.25 12.83
N VAL A 271 16.90 14.40 13.34
CA VAL A 271 16.00 13.57 12.52
C VAL A 271 14.67 14.29 12.38
N GLY A 272 14.27 14.58 11.15
CA GLY A 272 12.98 15.17 10.83
C GLY A 272 11.83 14.25 11.18
N ARG A 273 10.73 14.79 11.67
CA ARG A 273 9.54 14.01 12.04
C ARG A 273 8.29 14.53 11.39
N ALA A 274 7.43 13.59 10.99
CA ALA A 274 6.12 13.96 10.47
C ALA A 274 5.07 12.88 10.77
N ARG A 275 3.81 13.30 10.80
CA ARG A 275 2.65 12.42 10.81
C ARG A 275 1.87 12.59 9.51
N MET A 276 1.46 11.48 8.89
CA MET A 276 0.77 11.54 7.61
C MET A 276 -0.45 10.63 7.53
N ARG A 277 -1.35 10.98 6.61
CA ARG A 277 -2.38 10.10 6.05
C ARG A 277 -2.28 10.13 4.54
N VAL A 278 -2.70 9.05 3.88
CA VAL A 278 -2.60 8.90 2.43
C VAL A 278 -3.92 8.41 1.82
N LEU A 279 -4.30 9.02 0.71
CA LEU A 279 -5.35 8.58 -0.19
C LEU A 279 -4.69 8.01 -1.45
N GLU A 280 -4.63 6.69 -1.55
CA GLU A 280 -3.99 6.04 -2.70
C GLU A 280 -4.92 6.00 -3.91
N ARG A 281 -4.35 6.32 -5.07
CA ARG A 281 -5.05 6.36 -6.36
C ARG A 281 -5.68 5.00 -6.70
N GLY A 282 -7.01 4.99 -6.85
CA GLY A 282 -7.77 3.78 -7.20
C GLY A 282 -7.98 2.79 -6.07
N VAL A 283 -7.46 3.06 -4.86
CA VAL A 283 -7.57 2.20 -3.69
C VAL A 283 -8.39 2.84 -2.57
N GLY A 284 -8.17 4.13 -2.33
CA GLY A 284 -8.74 4.86 -1.20
C GLY A 284 -7.72 5.11 -0.08
N GLU A 285 -8.21 5.40 1.13
CA GLU A 285 -7.33 5.57 2.28
C GLU A 285 -6.72 4.24 2.70
N THR A 286 -5.39 4.19 2.78
CA THR A 286 -4.63 3.05 3.28
C THR A 286 -3.88 3.41 4.57
N ARG A 287 -3.44 2.37 5.29
CA ARG A 287 -2.76 2.58 6.57
C ARG A 287 -1.29 2.98 6.41
N SER A 288 -0.67 2.67 5.27
CA SER A 288 0.72 3.01 4.97
C SER A 288 1.00 2.84 3.49
N CYS A 289 1.60 3.85 2.88
CA CYS A 289 2.12 3.83 1.51
C CYS A 289 3.62 4.10 1.55
N GLY A 290 4.45 3.12 1.15
CA GLY A 290 5.90 3.25 1.23
C GLY A 290 6.45 4.35 0.33
N THR A 291 5.99 4.44 -0.93
CA THR A 291 6.34 5.52 -1.87
C THR A 291 5.82 6.87 -1.40
N GLY A 292 4.63 6.90 -0.78
CA GLY A 292 4.07 8.10 -0.17
C GLY A 292 4.92 8.62 1.00
N CYS A 293 5.43 7.74 1.87
CA CYS A 293 6.35 8.15 2.94
C CYS A 293 7.64 8.76 2.37
N CYS A 294 8.18 8.19 1.28
CA CYS A 294 9.34 8.73 0.60
C CYS A 294 9.04 10.10 -0.02
N ALA A 295 7.90 10.25 -0.70
CA ALA A 295 7.48 11.53 -1.29
C ALA A 295 7.31 12.63 -0.23
N VAL A 296 6.74 12.28 0.94
CA VAL A 296 6.61 13.18 2.10
C VAL A 296 7.97 13.62 2.61
N ALA A 297 8.91 12.68 2.82
CA ALA A 297 10.25 13.03 3.30
C ALA A 297 10.99 13.94 2.32
N VAL A 298 10.91 13.65 1.02
CA VAL A 298 11.49 14.49 -0.04
C VAL A 298 10.86 15.89 -0.08
N ALA A 299 9.53 15.99 0.05
CA ALA A 299 8.84 17.27 0.08
C ALA A 299 9.23 18.11 1.33
N LEU A 300 9.31 17.47 2.49
CA LEU A 300 9.76 18.13 3.73
C LEU A 300 11.21 18.61 3.63
N HIS A 301 12.08 17.78 3.02
CA HIS A 301 13.47 18.14 2.76
C HIS A 301 13.55 19.38 1.86
N GLU A 302 12.82 19.41 0.75
CA GLU A 302 12.74 20.54 -0.18
C GLU A 302 12.28 21.83 0.53
N TRP A 303 11.22 21.74 1.34
CA TRP A 303 10.68 22.91 2.07
C TRP A 303 11.57 23.40 3.22
N SER A 304 12.42 22.55 3.79
CA SER A 304 13.34 22.90 4.87
C SER A 304 14.60 23.60 4.36
N GLY A 305 14.96 23.45 3.07
CA GLY A 305 16.11 24.11 2.46
C GLY A 305 17.46 23.60 2.96
N GLU A 306 18.45 24.51 3.12
CA GLU A 306 19.84 24.14 3.42
C GLU A 306 20.04 23.44 4.77
N ASP A 307 19.15 23.66 5.74
CA ASP A 307 19.19 23.03 7.07
C ASP A 307 18.33 21.76 7.16
N ALA A 308 17.87 21.21 6.02
CA ALA A 308 16.99 20.06 5.98
C ALA A 308 17.67 18.81 6.60
N PRO A 309 16.97 18.05 7.46
CA PRO A 309 17.43 16.73 7.86
C PRO A 309 17.57 15.80 6.65
N GLU A 310 18.55 14.90 6.68
CA GLU A 310 18.68 13.82 5.67
C GLU A 310 17.81 12.60 6.03
N ASP A 311 17.53 12.42 7.32
CA ASP A 311 16.76 11.32 7.85
C ASP A 311 15.43 11.78 8.43
N TYR A 312 14.37 11.02 8.14
CA TYR A 312 13.00 11.32 8.57
C TYR A 312 12.34 10.11 9.22
N LEU A 313 11.59 10.34 10.28
CA LEU A 313 10.66 9.37 10.88
C LEU A 313 9.23 9.79 10.54
N ILE A 314 8.55 8.95 9.75
CA ILE A 314 7.20 9.20 9.30
C ILE A 314 6.22 8.29 10.05
N ASP A 315 5.35 8.91 10.84
CA ASP A 315 4.26 8.23 11.55
C ASP A 315 3.04 8.10 10.64
N THR A 316 2.66 6.88 10.29
CA THR A 316 1.46 6.55 9.52
C THR A 316 0.44 5.85 10.39
N PRO A 317 -0.85 5.72 10.00
CA PRO A 317 -1.82 4.90 10.73
C PRO A 317 -1.39 3.43 10.91
N GLY A 318 -0.49 2.94 10.05
CA GLY A 318 0.03 1.57 10.10
C GLY A 318 1.29 1.39 10.93
N GLY A 319 1.91 2.48 11.40
CA GLY A 319 3.14 2.45 12.18
C GLY A 319 4.18 3.45 11.65
N ARG A 320 5.35 3.44 12.29
CA ARG A 320 6.46 4.32 11.94
C ARG A 320 7.38 3.67 10.92
N VAL A 321 7.85 4.47 9.95
CA VAL A 321 8.91 4.11 9.01
C VAL A 321 9.98 5.19 9.00
N GLY A 322 11.22 4.81 8.71
CA GLY A 322 12.33 5.72 8.47
C GLY A 322 12.50 5.97 6.98
N VAL A 323 12.86 7.18 6.60
CA VAL A 323 13.22 7.54 5.22
C VAL A 323 14.52 8.33 5.25
N HIS A 324 15.51 7.87 4.49
CA HIS A 324 16.74 8.61 4.24
C HIS A 324 16.70 9.19 2.83
N VAL A 325 16.84 10.50 2.71
CA VAL A 325 16.78 11.22 1.41
C VAL A 325 18.17 11.67 0.93
N GLY A 326 19.17 11.74 1.84
CA GLY A 326 20.49 12.30 1.58
C GLY A 326 20.47 13.82 1.47
N ALA A 327 21.65 14.41 1.30
CA ALA A 327 21.81 15.87 1.26
C ALA A 327 21.26 16.53 -0.02
N ASP A 328 21.20 15.79 -1.12
CA ASP A 328 20.61 16.26 -2.39
C ASP A 328 19.86 15.10 -3.06
N PRO A 329 18.55 14.98 -2.80
CA PRO A 329 17.73 13.90 -3.38
C PRO A 329 17.57 13.99 -4.90
N TRP A 330 17.95 15.11 -5.50
CA TRP A 330 17.85 15.37 -6.95
C TRP A 330 19.15 15.08 -7.69
N ALA A 331 20.26 14.84 -6.98
CA ALA A 331 21.57 14.57 -7.60
C ALA A 331 21.53 13.33 -8.50
N PRO A 332 22.32 13.31 -9.59
CA PRO A 332 22.45 12.11 -10.43
C PRO A 332 22.94 10.90 -9.62
N GLY A 333 22.13 9.85 -9.57
CA GLY A 333 22.43 8.64 -8.81
C GLY A 333 21.99 8.69 -7.34
N ALA A 334 21.36 9.78 -6.89
CA ALA A 334 20.71 9.81 -5.58
C ALA A 334 19.59 8.76 -5.52
N THR A 335 19.38 8.21 -4.35
CA THR A 335 18.31 7.26 -4.08
C THR A 335 17.67 7.57 -2.74
N VAL A 336 16.38 7.27 -2.62
CA VAL A 336 15.65 7.36 -1.36
C VAL A 336 15.58 5.98 -0.72
N LEU A 337 15.96 5.87 0.54
CA LEU A 337 15.94 4.62 1.28
C LEU A 337 14.74 4.60 2.23
N LEU A 338 13.98 3.51 2.20
CA LEU A 338 12.82 3.31 3.07
C LEU A 338 13.10 2.18 4.06
N THR A 339 13.16 2.50 5.35
CA THR A 339 13.39 1.54 6.44
C THR A 339 12.12 1.31 7.23
N GLY A 340 11.79 0.05 7.49
CA GLY A 340 10.61 -0.26 8.30
C GLY A 340 10.47 -1.74 8.64
N PRO A 341 9.47 -2.07 9.47
CA PRO A 341 9.24 -3.45 9.89
C PRO A 341 8.71 -4.32 8.73
N ALA A 342 8.97 -5.62 8.88
CA ALA A 342 8.34 -6.68 8.12
C ALA A 342 7.94 -7.78 9.10
N GLN A 343 6.65 -8.08 9.18
CA GLN A 343 6.12 -9.03 10.16
C GLN A 343 5.33 -10.13 9.48
N ILE A 344 5.72 -11.38 9.73
CA ILE A 344 4.93 -12.55 9.36
C ILE A 344 3.90 -12.78 10.47
N VAL A 345 2.62 -12.80 10.10
CA VAL A 345 1.49 -12.91 11.04
C VAL A 345 1.02 -14.35 11.15
N ALA A 346 0.94 -15.05 10.03
CA ALA A 346 0.44 -16.43 10.00
C ALA A 346 0.94 -17.21 8.78
N ARG A 347 0.92 -18.54 8.92
CA ARG A 347 1.04 -19.50 7.82
C ARG A 347 -0.28 -20.26 7.71
N LEU A 348 -0.86 -20.32 6.54
CA LEU A 348 -2.19 -20.84 6.27
C LEU A 348 -2.10 -21.92 5.20
N VAL A 349 -2.67 -23.10 5.47
CA VAL A 349 -2.80 -24.13 4.44
C VAL A 349 -4.19 -24.03 3.86
N LEU A 350 -4.29 -23.85 2.55
CA LEU A 350 -5.58 -23.81 1.87
C LEU A 350 -6.21 -25.21 1.85
N PRO A 351 -7.52 -25.32 2.11
CA PRO A 351 -8.20 -26.59 2.03
C PRO A 351 -8.14 -27.18 0.62
N PRO A 352 -8.19 -28.51 0.48
CA PRO A 352 -8.21 -29.19 -0.81
C PRO A 352 -9.48 -28.93 -1.61
#